data_ba86db261bfd6fcd2b65d96500891c74
#
_entry.id   ba86db261bfd6fcd2b65d96500891c74
#
_cell.length_a   1.000
_cell.length_b   1.000
_cell.length_c   1.000
_cell.angle_alpha   90.00
_cell.angle_beta   90.00
_cell.angle_gamma   90.00
#
_symmetry.space_group_name_H-M   'P 1'
#
loop_
_entity.id
_entity.type
_entity.pdbx_description
1 polymer ?
#
loop_
_entity_poly.entity_id
_entity_poly.type
_entity_poly.pdbx_seq_one_letter_code
_entity_poly.pdbx_strand_id
1 'polypeptide(L)'
;MPNKNILLIEPGYKNKYPPLGLMKLAAYHGPHGKRDNVRFIKGDEDSSVFDVIWDRIYVTTLFSFEWREISRSIDHALRIARGNASKVFVGGIAASLMHEQFVAEAGWRGIRFIKGLLSEAPAVSLQLDEFEEELYADDRHGPPIEDLVPDYSILEQIRTTYQYPVHDAYFTYASRGCVRKCHFCGVPKLEGAQRDAQSISALVRAIDERHGVKRDLMLMDNNVVASENYKNIIAEIRDLGFIPGAKLHRPGKPAVQRRVDFNQGVDARILCKDPMYLREMATICIKPLRIAFDHIGVRKPYEQAIRYAHEVGLVELSNYMLYNFKDSPEDLYQRMRLNIDLNTSLNIRIFSFPMRYQPTDMKERTHIGTHWNRYYLRSMQVILQATHGIVSGSPDYFKHAFGEGVHQFEDLLLLPERYLFNRRWYEELDGQAELDEYRANFLRLSPNDRTELITLLSASSPSTHGAMASQATSHAVRHILPFYQALSKPDEAQIWKTMKQRHLEKGIIIPHIPADELVEDAGLSEAIG
;
A
#
# COMPACT_ATOMS: atom_id res chain seq x y z
N MET A 1 33.04 -26.06 2.98
CA MET A 1 32.17 -26.46 1.85
C MET A 1 32.34 -25.42 0.76
N PRO A 2 32.19 -25.74 -0.53
CA PRO A 2 32.21 -24.69 -1.57
C PRO A 2 31.03 -23.72 -1.34
N ASN A 3 31.26 -22.43 -1.62
CA ASN A 3 30.22 -21.40 -1.50
C ASN A 3 29.05 -21.75 -2.44
N LYS A 4 27.82 -21.71 -1.92
CA LYS A 4 26.60 -21.92 -2.71
C LYS A 4 26.25 -20.67 -3.53
N ASN A 5 25.58 -20.86 -4.66
CA ASN A 5 25.00 -19.78 -5.43
C ASN A 5 23.53 -19.61 -5.05
N ILE A 6 23.19 -18.45 -4.50
CA ILE A 6 21.86 -18.12 -3.97
C ILE A 6 21.25 -17.00 -4.79
N LEU A 7 20.05 -17.25 -5.33
CA LEU A 7 19.28 -16.25 -6.06
C LEU A 7 18.09 -15.79 -5.21
N LEU A 8 17.94 -14.49 -5.07
CA LEU A 8 16.81 -13.84 -4.41
C LEU A 8 15.96 -13.13 -5.46
N ILE A 9 14.66 -13.40 -5.50
CA ILE A 9 13.74 -12.84 -6.49
C ILE A 9 12.61 -12.10 -5.77
N GLU A 10 12.46 -10.83 -6.08
CA GLU A 10 11.24 -10.08 -5.80
C GLU A 10 10.42 -9.95 -7.07
N PRO A 11 9.10 -10.23 -7.05
CA PRO A 11 8.24 -10.05 -8.21
C PRO A 11 8.27 -8.63 -8.77
N GLY A 12 7.90 -8.46 -10.04
CA GLY A 12 8.02 -7.21 -10.79
C GLY A 12 7.05 -6.09 -10.40
N TYR A 13 6.22 -6.28 -9.37
CA TYR A 13 5.32 -5.24 -8.90
C TYR A 13 6.09 -4.03 -8.34
N LYS A 14 5.52 -2.85 -8.50
CA LYS A 14 6.07 -1.62 -7.94
C LYS A 14 5.69 -1.53 -6.46
N ASN A 15 6.68 -1.37 -5.61
CA ASN A 15 6.49 -1.21 -4.17
C ASN A 15 7.43 -0.13 -3.61
N LYS A 16 6.96 0.51 -2.55
CA LYS A 16 7.62 1.66 -1.92
C LYS A 16 8.86 1.25 -1.13
N TYR A 17 8.82 0.07 -0.51
CA TYR A 17 9.82 -0.40 0.44
C TYR A 17 10.58 -1.62 -0.07
N PRO A 18 11.89 -1.73 0.27
CA PRO A 18 12.67 -2.92 -0.04
C PRO A 18 12.12 -4.20 0.61
N PRO A 19 12.40 -5.37 0.04
CA PRO A 19 11.93 -6.66 0.55
C PRO A 19 12.74 -7.10 1.77
N LEU A 20 12.36 -6.64 2.97
CA LEU A 20 13.11 -6.84 4.22
C LEU A 20 13.40 -8.34 4.49
N GLY A 21 12.48 -9.25 4.17
CA GLY A 21 12.71 -10.68 4.29
C GLY A 21 13.86 -11.18 3.41
N LEU A 22 13.96 -10.73 2.16
CA LEU A 22 15.08 -11.08 1.28
C LEU A 22 16.38 -10.42 1.73
N MET A 23 16.35 -9.20 2.28
CA MET A 23 17.54 -8.56 2.84
C MET A 23 18.10 -9.35 4.04
N LYS A 24 17.25 -9.97 4.85
CA LYS A 24 17.65 -10.84 5.96
C LYS A 24 18.18 -12.19 5.48
N LEU A 25 17.56 -12.78 4.45
CA LEU A 25 18.10 -13.98 3.78
C LEU A 25 19.45 -13.69 3.12
N ALA A 26 19.62 -12.51 2.53
CA ALA A 26 20.91 -12.07 2.01
C ALA A 26 21.99 -11.96 3.11
N ALA A 27 21.63 -11.46 4.29
CA ALA A 27 22.54 -11.41 5.43
C ALA A 27 22.92 -12.80 5.93
N TYR A 28 21.95 -13.75 5.96
CA TYR A 28 22.20 -15.13 6.34
C TYR A 28 23.17 -15.83 5.40
N HIS A 29 22.99 -15.69 4.09
CA HIS A 29 23.83 -16.33 3.08
C HIS A 29 25.10 -15.55 2.77
N GLY A 30 25.10 -14.22 2.91
CA GLY A 30 26.13 -13.32 2.46
C GLY A 30 27.42 -13.30 3.29
N PRO A 31 28.25 -12.25 3.11
CA PRO A 31 29.60 -12.18 3.69
C PRO A 31 29.67 -12.28 5.21
N HIS A 32 28.62 -11.84 5.89
CA HIS A 32 28.52 -11.87 7.35
C HIS A 32 27.85 -13.14 7.91
N GLY A 33 27.39 -14.04 7.02
CA GLY A 33 26.78 -15.31 7.35
C GLY A 33 27.54 -16.50 6.76
N LYS A 34 26.89 -17.26 5.88
CA LYS A 34 27.44 -18.48 5.27
C LYS A 34 28.54 -18.24 4.23
N ARG A 35 28.73 -17.01 3.78
CA ARG A 35 29.68 -16.60 2.72
C ARG A 35 29.37 -17.17 1.33
N ASP A 36 28.09 -17.45 1.07
CA ASP A 36 27.60 -17.86 -0.23
C ASP A 36 27.61 -16.68 -1.23
N ASN A 37 27.52 -16.99 -2.53
CA ASN A 37 27.37 -15.99 -3.58
C ASN A 37 25.90 -15.60 -3.71
N VAL A 38 25.54 -14.41 -3.29
CA VAL A 38 24.16 -13.93 -3.28
C VAL A 38 23.91 -12.96 -4.43
N ARG A 39 22.88 -13.24 -5.25
CA ARG A 39 22.39 -12.33 -6.28
C ARG A 39 20.93 -12.01 -6.02
N PHE A 40 20.57 -10.74 -6.23
CA PHE A 40 19.21 -10.24 -6.10
C PHE A 40 18.71 -9.70 -7.45
N ILE A 41 17.50 -10.07 -7.83
CA ILE A 41 16.81 -9.55 -9.01
C ILE A 41 15.38 -9.15 -8.65
N LYS A 42 14.81 -8.22 -9.45
CA LYS A 42 13.41 -7.81 -9.37
C LYS A 42 12.73 -8.05 -10.72
N GLY A 43 11.62 -8.80 -10.71
CA GLY A 43 10.95 -9.23 -11.94
C GLY A 43 11.66 -10.38 -12.65
N ASP A 44 11.46 -10.49 -13.96
CA ASP A 44 11.90 -11.61 -14.80
C ASP A 44 12.71 -11.16 -16.04
N GLU A 45 13.19 -9.92 -16.06
CA GLU A 45 13.86 -9.33 -17.23
C GLU A 45 15.36 -9.65 -17.31
N ASP A 46 15.99 -10.02 -16.18
CA ASP A 46 17.43 -10.31 -16.13
C ASP A 46 17.76 -11.71 -16.67
N SER A 47 18.12 -11.80 -17.96
CA SER A 47 18.45 -13.08 -18.61
C SER A 47 19.79 -13.68 -18.14
N SER A 48 20.71 -12.90 -17.58
CA SER A 48 22.03 -13.37 -17.15
C SER A 48 21.99 -14.36 -15.98
N VAL A 49 20.83 -14.47 -15.31
CA VAL A 49 20.61 -15.49 -14.25
C VAL A 49 20.60 -16.94 -14.79
N PHE A 50 20.38 -17.14 -16.10
CA PHE A 50 20.41 -18.47 -16.72
C PHE A 50 21.82 -19.01 -16.95
N ASP A 51 22.84 -18.15 -16.91
CA ASP A 51 24.25 -18.53 -17.09
C ASP A 51 24.86 -19.16 -15.83
N VAL A 52 24.15 -19.07 -14.71
CA VAL A 52 24.61 -19.57 -13.40
C VAL A 52 23.81 -20.82 -13.00
N ILE A 53 24.50 -21.78 -12.38
CA ILE A 53 23.84 -22.90 -11.70
C ILE A 53 23.57 -22.49 -10.27
N TRP A 54 22.29 -22.37 -9.93
CA TRP A 54 21.86 -21.97 -8.59
C TRP A 54 21.65 -23.18 -7.69
N ASP A 55 22.06 -23.06 -6.45
CA ASP A 55 21.81 -24.06 -5.40
C ASP A 55 20.48 -23.82 -4.72
N ARG A 56 20.10 -22.56 -4.52
CA ARG A 56 18.82 -22.12 -3.94
C ARG A 56 18.30 -20.88 -4.65
N ILE A 57 16.99 -20.82 -4.82
CA ILE A 57 16.27 -19.69 -5.41
C ILE A 57 15.13 -19.33 -4.47
N TYR A 58 15.16 -18.14 -3.89
CA TYR A 58 14.11 -17.65 -2.99
C TYR A 58 13.25 -16.63 -3.73
N VAL A 59 11.94 -16.83 -3.68
CA VAL A 59 10.95 -15.87 -4.22
C VAL A 59 10.14 -15.32 -3.06
N THR A 60 10.15 -14.00 -2.86
CA THR A 60 9.28 -13.34 -1.88
C THR A 60 7.92 -13.02 -2.48
N THR A 61 6.87 -13.00 -1.64
CA THR A 61 5.52 -12.64 -2.04
C THR A 61 4.91 -11.68 -1.03
N LEU A 62 4.38 -10.55 -1.50
CA LEU A 62 3.85 -9.52 -0.61
C LEU A 62 2.32 -9.44 -0.66
N PHE A 63 1.73 -9.17 -1.82
CA PHE A 63 0.30 -8.92 -1.95
C PHE A 63 -0.40 -10.10 -2.64
N SER A 64 -1.44 -10.64 -2.03
CA SER A 64 -2.23 -11.74 -2.60
C SER A 64 -2.86 -11.39 -3.96
N PHE A 65 -3.27 -10.14 -4.11
CA PHE A 65 -3.90 -9.63 -5.33
C PHE A 65 -2.91 -9.31 -6.47
N GLU A 66 -1.61 -9.40 -6.24
CA GLU A 66 -0.56 -9.35 -7.27
C GLU A 66 -0.22 -10.76 -7.78
N TRP A 67 -1.19 -11.64 -7.80
CA TRP A 67 -1.04 -13.03 -8.19
C TRP A 67 -0.35 -13.23 -9.53
N ARG A 68 -0.66 -12.37 -10.51
CA ARG A 68 -0.06 -12.43 -11.86
C ARG A 68 1.46 -12.25 -11.81
N GLU A 69 1.93 -11.21 -11.11
CA GLU A 69 3.37 -10.91 -11.01
C GLU A 69 4.09 -11.96 -10.16
N ILE A 70 3.42 -12.44 -9.10
CA ILE A 70 3.92 -13.54 -8.27
C ILE A 70 4.07 -14.81 -9.12
N SER A 71 3.04 -15.19 -9.87
CA SER A 71 3.06 -16.39 -10.72
C SER A 71 4.17 -16.31 -11.77
N ARG A 72 4.31 -15.18 -12.46
CA ARG A 72 5.40 -14.95 -13.42
C ARG A 72 6.77 -15.16 -12.80
N SER A 73 6.98 -14.65 -11.60
CA SER A 73 8.27 -14.77 -10.90
C SER A 73 8.54 -16.19 -10.40
N ILE A 74 7.53 -16.93 -9.97
CA ILE A 74 7.66 -18.35 -9.61
C ILE A 74 7.97 -19.21 -10.84
N ASP A 75 7.25 -18.99 -11.95
CA ASP A 75 7.50 -19.70 -13.20
C ASP A 75 8.90 -19.37 -13.76
N HIS A 76 9.36 -18.12 -13.61
CA HIS A 76 10.71 -17.72 -13.93
C HIS A 76 11.75 -18.46 -13.09
N ALA A 77 11.53 -18.54 -11.76
CA ALA A 77 12.39 -19.29 -10.85
C ALA A 77 12.50 -20.78 -11.23
N LEU A 78 11.39 -21.42 -11.62
CA LEU A 78 11.39 -22.81 -12.10
C LEU A 78 12.20 -22.99 -13.37
N ARG A 79 12.11 -22.05 -14.32
CA ARG A 79 12.94 -22.09 -15.56
C ARG A 79 14.43 -21.95 -15.22
N ILE A 80 14.79 -21.03 -14.32
CA ILE A 80 16.17 -20.84 -13.85
C ILE A 80 16.67 -22.09 -13.14
N ALA A 81 15.82 -22.76 -12.34
CA ALA A 81 16.13 -24.03 -11.66
C ALA A 81 16.24 -25.22 -12.63
N ARG A 82 16.03 -25.00 -13.94
CA ARG A 82 16.08 -26.04 -14.99
C ARG A 82 15.16 -27.22 -14.70
N GLY A 83 13.96 -26.93 -14.17
CA GLY A 83 12.95 -27.91 -13.78
C GLY A 83 13.18 -28.59 -12.42
N ASN A 84 14.25 -28.29 -11.72
CA ASN A 84 14.44 -28.80 -10.35
C ASN A 84 13.71 -27.93 -9.33
N ALA A 85 12.42 -28.18 -9.15
CA ALA A 85 11.55 -27.39 -8.26
C ALA A 85 12.00 -27.42 -6.80
N SER A 86 12.73 -28.46 -6.35
CA SER A 86 13.20 -28.55 -4.95
C SER A 86 14.22 -27.48 -4.58
N LYS A 87 14.80 -26.79 -5.57
CA LYS A 87 15.70 -25.63 -5.36
C LYS A 87 14.96 -24.32 -5.16
N VAL A 88 13.65 -24.29 -5.41
CA VAL A 88 12.83 -23.06 -5.36
C VAL A 88 12.07 -23.00 -4.06
N PHE A 89 12.28 -21.92 -3.33
CA PHE A 89 11.64 -21.62 -2.05
C PHE A 89 10.78 -20.36 -2.23
N VAL A 90 9.50 -20.45 -1.88
CA VAL A 90 8.56 -19.33 -1.99
C VAL A 90 7.99 -19.01 -0.63
N GLY A 91 8.22 -17.80 -0.16
CA GLY A 91 7.76 -17.33 1.15
C GLY A 91 7.21 -15.92 1.11
N GLY A 92 6.92 -15.37 2.28
CA GLY A 92 6.38 -14.04 2.45
C GLY A 92 4.89 -14.02 2.78
N ILE A 93 4.30 -12.81 2.78
CA ILE A 93 2.94 -12.59 3.30
C ILE A 93 1.89 -13.35 2.49
N ALA A 94 1.89 -13.21 1.16
CA ALA A 94 0.88 -13.87 0.32
C ALA A 94 1.02 -15.40 0.37
N ALA A 95 2.26 -15.94 0.27
CA ALA A 95 2.50 -17.38 0.38
C ALA A 95 2.07 -17.95 1.74
N SER A 96 2.16 -17.17 2.81
CA SER A 96 1.72 -17.59 4.13
C SER A 96 0.19 -17.55 4.29
N LEU A 97 -0.46 -16.48 3.82
CA LEU A 97 -1.92 -16.30 3.95
C LEU A 97 -2.72 -17.20 3.00
N MET A 98 -2.15 -17.53 1.84
CA MET A 98 -2.76 -18.34 0.78
C MET A 98 -2.03 -19.69 0.59
N HIS A 99 -1.35 -20.19 1.60
CA HIS A 99 -0.46 -21.34 1.50
C HIS A 99 -1.07 -22.54 0.76
N GLU A 100 -2.28 -22.94 1.11
CA GLU A 100 -2.97 -24.07 0.48
C GLU A 100 -3.21 -23.86 -1.02
N GLN A 101 -3.49 -22.61 -1.43
CA GLN A 101 -3.70 -22.27 -2.84
C GLN A 101 -2.39 -22.30 -3.65
N PHE A 102 -1.25 -21.91 -3.02
CA PHE A 102 0.06 -22.04 -3.65
C PHE A 102 0.45 -23.50 -3.82
N VAL A 103 0.27 -24.32 -2.78
CA VAL A 103 0.60 -25.77 -2.82
C VAL A 103 -0.29 -26.52 -3.80
N ALA A 104 -1.55 -26.12 -3.97
CA ALA A 104 -2.50 -26.75 -4.89
C ALA A 104 -2.25 -26.43 -6.37
N GLU A 105 -1.38 -25.46 -6.69
CA GLU A 105 -1.13 -25.05 -8.08
C GLU A 105 -0.33 -26.12 -8.81
N ALA A 106 -0.94 -26.74 -9.84
CA ALA A 106 -0.41 -27.92 -10.49
C ALA A 106 0.98 -27.70 -11.16
N GLY A 107 1.21 -26.49 -11.68
CA GLY A 107 2.47 -26.08 -12.32
C GLY A 107 3.65 -25.94 -11.34
N TRP A 108 3.39 -25.91 -10.05
CA TRP A 108 4.40 -25.63 -9.01
C TRP A 108 4.73 -26.83 -8.12
N ARG A 109 4.42 -28.02 -8.59
CA ARG A 109 4.69 -29.25 -7.86
C ARG A 109 6.18 -29.40 -7.54
N GLY A 110 6.49 -29.64 -6.24
CA GLY A 110 7.87 -29.80 -5.77
C GLY A 110 8.56 -28.51 -5.34
N ILE A 111 7.93 -27.34 -5.54
CA ILE A 111 8.35 -26.07 -4.90
C ILE A 111 8.13 -26.17 -3.40
N ARG A 112 9.01 -25.55 -2.63
CA ARG A 112 8.91 -25.44 -1.18
C ARG A 112 8.26 -24.13 -0.79
N PHE A 113 6.98 -24.20 -0.40
CA PHE A 113 6.22 -23.05 0.06
C PHE A 113 6.36 -22.91 1.57
N ILE A 114 6.95 -21.79 2.00
CA ILE A 114 7.24 -21.51 3.41
C ILE A 114 6.12 -20.67 3.99
N LYS A 115 5.47 -21.18 5.04
CA LYS A 115 4.40 -20.51 5.79
C LYS A 115 4.95 -19.94 7.08
N GLY A 116 4.60 -18.68 7.40
CA GLY A 116 4.98 -18.04 8.65
C GLY A 116 6.17 -17.10 8.53
N LEU A 117 6.77 -16.79 9.66
CA LEU A 117 7.90 -15.89 9.79
C LEU A 117 9.24 -16.61 9.65
N LEU A 118 10.31 -15.87 9.35
CA LEU A 118 11.67 -16.42 9.23
C LEU A 118 12.26 -16.90 10.57
N SER A 119 11.61 -16.62 11.69
CA SER A 119 11.96 -17.11 13.02
C SER A 119 11.28 -18.44 13.40
N GLU A 120 10.35 -18.91 12.58
CA GLU A 120 9.52 -20.07 12.89
C GLU A 120 9.84 -21.19 11.89
N ALA A 121 10.27 -22.34 12.39
CA ALA A 121 10.31 -23.54 11.58
C ALA A 121 8.90 -23.85 11.06
N PRO A 122 8.74 -24.37 9.83
CA PRO A 122 7.44 -24.74 9.31
C PRO A 122 6.71 -25.63 10.32
N ALA A 123 5.55 -25.16 10.81
CA ALA A 123 4.73 -25.86 11.80
C ALA A 123 4.03 -27.08 11.17
N VAL A 124 4.78 -27.99 10.57
CA VAL A 124 4.22 -29.17 9.94
C VAL A 124 5.14 -30.35 10.21
N SER A 125 4.54 -31.49 10.40
CA SER A 125 5.13 -32.84 10.41
C SER A 125 5.88 -33.21 9.11
N LEU A 126 6.34 -32.26 8.35
CA LEU A 126 7.26 -32.43 7.23
C LEU A 126 8.65 -32.64 7.84
N GLN A 127 9.29 -33.73 7.47
CA GLN A 127 10.73 -33.82 7.67
C GLN A 127 11.36 -32.64 6.94
N LEU A 128 11.95 -31.73 7.70
CA LEU A 128 12.77 -30.66 7.15
C LEU A 128 13.95 -31.33 6.44
N ASP A 129 14.32 -30.87 5.26
CA ASP A 129 15.60 -31.33 4.71
C ASP A 129 16.76 -30.63 5.47
N GLU A 130 17.96 -31.14 5.24
CA GLU A 130 19.18 -30.63 5.90
C GLU A 130 19.31 -29.09 5.77
N PHE A 131 18.85 -28.52 4.66
CA PHE A 131 18.89 -27.09 4.42
C PHE A 131 17.81 -26.35 5.24
N GLU A 132 16.61 -26.89 5.33
CA GLU A 132 15.53 -26.30 6.14
C GLU A 132 15.86 -26.41 7.63
N GLU A 133 16.43 -27.52 8.07
CA GLU A 133 16.95 -27.67 9.42
C GLU A 133 18.06 -26.65 9.72
N GLU A 134 18.94 -26.37 8.74
CA GLU A 134 19.97 -25.34 8.87
C GLU A 134 19.38 -23.93 8.89
N LEU A 135 18.35 -23.66 8.08
CA LEU A 135 17.69 -22.35 7.97
C LEU A 135 16.86 -22.01 9.21
N TYR A 136 16.18 -22.99 9.75
CA TYR A 136 15.30 -22.86 10.92
C TYR A 136 15.90 -23.44 12.18
N ALA A 137 17.10 -23.98 12.10
CA ALA A 137 17.78 -24.49 13.28
C ALA A 137 17.76 -23.41 14.35
N ASP A 138 17.15 -23.78 15.44
CA ASP A 138 17.21 -23.04 16.68
C ASP A 138 18.67 -22.74 16.98
N ASP A 139 19.00 -21.48 17.11
CA ASP A 139 20.38 -21.03 17.05
C ASP A 139 21.21 -21.51 18.22
N ARG A 140 21.64 -22.70 18.15
CA ARG A 140 22.79 -23.13 18.96
C ARG A 140 24.05 -22.33 18.63
N HIS A 141 24.03 -21.50 17.55
CA HIS A 141 25.21 -20.83 16.99
C HIS A 141 25.00 -19.38 16.50
N GLY A 142 23.84 -18.76 16.71
CA GLY A 142 23.59 -17.39 16.30
C GLY A 142 22.12 -16.96 16.40
N PRO A 143 21.77 -15.68 16.11
CA PRO A 143 20.41 -15.19 16.19
C PRO A 143 19.54 -15.73 15.04
N PRO A 144 18.21 -15.88 15.24
CA PRO A 144 17.27 -16.26 14.20
C PRO A 144 17.42 -15.37 12.97
N ILE A 145 17.11 -15.87 11.77
CA ILE A 145 17.20 -15.09 10.53
C ILE A 145 16.33 -13.81 10.62
N GLU A 146 15.20 -13.90 11.30
CA GLU A 146 14.34 -12.73 11.57
C GLU A 146 15.07 -11.60 12.31
N ASP A 147 16.09 -11.93 13.11
CA ASP A 147 16.83 -10.99 13.94
C ASP A 147 18.15 -10.51 13.31
N LEU A 148 18.52 -11.04 12.14
CA LEU A 148 19.74 -10.60 11.45
C LEU A 148 19.64 -9.15 10.97
N VAL A 149 20.80 -8.50 10.93
CA VAL A 149 20.94 -7.16 10.33
C VAL A 149 20.68 -7.26 8.83
N PRO A 150 19.68 -6.55 8.28
CA PRO A 150 19.36 -6.63 6.86
C PRO A 150 20.56 -6.23 5.97
N ASP A 151 20.79 -6.97 4.91
CA ASP A 151 21.83 -6.64 3.94
C ASP A 151 21.32 -5.64 2.90
N TYR A 152 21.72 -4.39 3.03
CA TYR A 152 21.37 -3.31 2.10
C TYR A 152 22.16 -3.39 0.79
N SER A 153 23.24 -4.16 0.72
CA SER A 153 24.10 -4.23 -0.47
C SER A 153 23.36 -4.86 -1.67
N ILE A 154 22.36 -5.72 -1.42
CA ILE A 154 21.57 -6.33 -2.49
C ILE A 154 20.78 -5.29 -3.29
N LEU A 155 20.41 -4.16 -2.69
CA LEU A 155 19.64 -3.11 -3.36
C LEU A 155 20.46 -2.41 -4.46
N GLU A 156 21.78 -2.35 -4.30
CA GLU A 156 22.68 -1.79 -5.31
C GLU A 156 22.74 -2.65 -6.58
N GLN A 157 22.46 -3.97 -6.47
CA GLN A 157 22.48 -4.89 -7.61
C GLN A 157 21.37 -4.62 -8.63
N ILE A 158 20.28 -3.98 -8.20
CA ILE A 158 19.14 -3.64 -9.06
C ILE A 158 18.98 -2.13 -9.30
N ARG A 159 19.91 -1.30 -8.81
CA ARG A 159 19.78 0.16 -8.83
C ARG A 159 19.58 0.78 -10.21
N THR A 160 20.08 0.12 -11.25
CA THR A 160 19.92 0.58 -12.64
C THR A 160 18.55 0.26 -13.23
N THR A 161 17.85 -0.74 -12.68
CA THR A 161 16.54 -1.19 -13.16
C THR A 161 15.38 -0.72 -12.28
N TYR A 162 15.61 -0.67 -10.96
CA TYR A 162 14.60 -0.22 -10.01
C TYR A 162 15.24 0.44 -8.76
N GLN A 163 14.72 1.59 -8.39
CA GLN A 163 15.06 2.23 -7.12
C GLN A 163 13.80 2.36 -6.25
N TYR A 164 13.85 1.81 -5.05
CA TYR A 164 12.74 1.95 -4.11
C TYR A 164 12.56 3.41 -3.70
N PRO A 165 11.35 3.97 -3.72
CA PRO A 165 11.09 5.34 -3.28
C PRO A 165 11.62 5.62 -1.87
N VAL A 166 11.47 4.67 -0.95
CA VAL A 166 12.06 4.73 0.38
C VAL A 166 13.19 3.71 0.48
N HIS A 167 14.40 4.11 0.09
CA HIS A 167 15.61 3.28 0.11
C HIS A 167 16.64 3.73 1.16
N ASP A 168 16.62 5.01 1.54
CA ASP A 168 17.56 5.61 2.49
C ASP A 168 16.96 5.66 3.90
N ALA A 169 16.56 4.51 4.40
CA ALA A 169 15.93 4.37 5.71
C ALA A 169 16.41 3.10 6.43
N TYR A 170 16.35 3.13 7.76
CA TYR A 170 16.42 1.92 8.57
C TYR A 170 15.06 1.25 8.58
N PHE A 171 15.02 -0.03 8.23
CA PHE A 171 13.79 -0.84 8.28
C PHE A 171 13.89 -1.80 9.45
N THR A 172 12.99 -1.68 10.42
CA THR A 172 13.01 -2.49 11.63
C THR A 172 11.62 -2.64 12.25
N TYR A 173 11.55 -3.44 13.29
CA TYR A 173 10.39 -3.62 14.16
C TYR A 173 10.82 -3.36 15.60
N ALA A 174 10.00 -2.64 16.36
CA ALA A 174 10.08 -2.58 17.83
C ALA A 174 9.17 -3.63 18.47
N SER A 175 8.10 -4.04 17.75
CA SER A 175 7.17 -5.08 18.16
C SER A 175 6.61 -5.82 16.94
N ARG A 176 6.05 -7.02 17.19
CA ARG A 176 5.41 -7.87 16.19
C ARG A 176 4.02 -8.26 16.67
N GLY A 177 3.14 -8.64 15.72
CA GLY A 177 1.77 -8.99 16.04
C GLY A 177 0.90 -7.78 16.35
N CYS A 178 -0.29 -8.01 16.87
CA CYS A 178 -1.22 -6.94 17.23
C CYS A 178 -2.19 -7.38 18.33
N VAL A 179 -2.54 -6.45 19.24
CA VAL A 179 -3.59 -6.66 20.25
C VAL A 179 -4.99 -6.73 19.64
N ARG A 180 -5.15 -6.34 18.36
CA ARG A 180 -6.43 -6.38 17.65
C ARG A 180 -6.54 -7.62 16.77
N LYS A 181 -7.78 -8.11 16.63
CA LYS A 181 -8.14 -9.24 15.77
C LYS A 181 -9.09 -8.76 14.66
N CYS A 182 -8.65 -7.74 13.89
CA CYS A 182 -9.46 -7.18 12.82
C CYS A 182 -9.68 -8.21 11.72
N HIS A 183 -10.94 -8.45 11.33
CA HIS A 183 -11.30 -9.48 10.34
C HIS A 183 -10.75 -9.21 8.93
N PHE A 184 -10.48 -7.95 8.61
CA PHE A 184 -9.90 -7.56 7.33
C PHE A 184 -8.36 -7.69 7.28
N CYS A 185 -7.71 -7.91 8.42
CA CYS A 185 -6.27 -7.84 8.56
C CYS A 185 -5.62 -9.22 8.56
N GLY A 186 -4.49 -9.37 7.84
CA GLY A 186 -3.69 -10.60 7.83
C GLY A 186 -2.83 -10.81 9.07
N VAL A 187 -2.55 -9.75 9.85
CA VAL A 187 -1.63 -9.81 11.00
C VAL A 187 -2.01 -10.86 12.05
N PRO A 188 -3.28 -10.98 12.50
CA PRO A 188 -3.64 -12.02 13.46
C PRO A 188 -3.39 -13.45 12.96
N LYS A 189 -3.45 -13.66 11.63
CA LYS A 189 -3.21 -14.97 11.00
C LYS A 189 -1.72 -15.26 10.82
N LEU A 190 -0.90 -14.21 10.60
CA LEU A 190 0.50 -14.33 10.24
C LEU A 190 1.45 -14.16 11.43
N GLU A 191 1.19 -13.16 12.28
CA GLU A 191 2.09 -12.76 13.37
C GLU A 191 1.53 -13.07 14.77
N GLY A 192 0.20 -13.21 14.88
CA GLY A 192 -0.49 -13.54 16.12
C GLY A 192 -0.56 -12.38 17.12
N ALA A 193 -0.37 -12.70 18.40
CA ALA A 193 -0.46 -11.74 19.49
C ALA A 193 0.70 -10.74 19.50
N GLN A 194 0.46 -9.56 20.07
CA GLN A 194 1.50 -8.55 20.28
C GLN A 194 2.61 -9.08 21.16
N ARG A 195 3.86 -8.87 20.73
CA ARG A 195 5.08 -9.16 21.48
C ARG A 195 6.16 -8.14 21.13
N ASP A 196 7.04 -7.84 22.05
CA ASP A 196 8.18 -6.97 21.79
C ASP A 196 9.21 -7.69 20.88
N ALA A 197 9.91 -6.91 20.07
CA ALA A 197 11.01 -7.34 19.23
C ALA A 197 12.35 -6.92 19.84
N GLN A 198 13.42 -6.93 19.01
CA GLN A 198 14.76 -6.51 19.44
C GLN A 198 14.86 -5.01 19.71
N SER A 199 15.93 -4.61 20.40
CA SER A 199 16.32 -3.21 20.54
C SER A 199 16.60 -2.57 19.18
N ILE A 200 15.91 -1.46 18.91
CA ILE A 200 16.11 -0.64 17.70
C ILE A 200 17.54 -0.11 17.67
N SER A 201 18.07 0.33 18.81
CA SER A 201 19.40 0.92 18.93
C SER A 201 20.51 -0.03 18.49
N ALA A 202 20.44 -1.30 18.89
CA ALA A 202 21.42 -2.31 18.51
C ALA A 202 21.43 -2.53 16.99
N LEU A 203 20.23 -2.68 16.40
CA LEU A 203 20.08 -2.91 14.97
C LEU A 203 20.54 -1.70 14.14
N VAL A 204 20.14 -0.49 14.52
CA VAL A 204 20.53 0.75 13.82
C VAL A 204 22.04 0.91 13.80
N ARG A 205 22.73 0.72 14.94
CA ARG A 205 24.18 0.79 15.01
C ARG A 205 24.87 -0.25 14.12
N ALA A 206 24.36 -1.48 14.11
CA ALA A 206 24.91 -2.53 13.25
C ALA A 206 24.69 -2.24 11.74
N ILE A 207 23.57 -1.58 11.38
CA ILE A 207 23.36 -1.11 10.00
C ILE A 207 24.34 0.02 9.67
N ASP A 208 24.58 0.98 10.58
CA ASP A 208 25.53 2.07 10.38
C ASP A 208 26.94 1.55 10.11
N GLU A 209 27.38 0.58 10.90
CA GLU A 209 28.70 -0.04 10.76
C GLU A 209 28.88 -0.77 9.41
N ARG A 210 27.84 -1.46 8.93
CA ARG A 210 27.91 -2.30 7.73
C ARG A 210 27.57 -1.57 6.43
N HIS A 211 26.59 -0.66 6.49
CA HIS A 211 25.93 -0.08 5.31
C HIS A 211 25.86 1.46 5.36
N GLY A 212 26.45 2.07 6.39
CA GLY A 212 26.46 3.52 6.60
C GLY A 212 25.11 4.09 7.06
N VAL A 213 25.17 5.32 7.57
CA VAL A 213 24.04 6.03 8.19
C VAL A 213 22.93 6.27 7.18
N LYS A 214 21.70 5.93 7.59
CA LYS A 214 20.46 6.16 6.81
C LYS A 214 19.75 7.42 7.30
N ARG A 215 18.94 8.01 6.39
CA ARG A 215 18.21 9.26 6.68
C ARG A 215 17.07 9.04 7.66
N ASP A 216 16.17 8.11 7.33
CA ASP A 216 14.90 7.95 8.01
C ASP A 216 14.84 6.64 8.83
N LEU A 217 13.92 6.57 9.79
CA LEU A 217 13.61 5.35 10.54
C LEU A 217 12.18 4.91 10.23
N MET A 218 12.05 3.75 9.61
CA MET A 218 10.78 3.13 9.25
C MET A 218 10.49 1.97 10.20
N LEU A 219 9.55 2.18 11.13
CA LEU A 219 9.05 1.10 11.97
C LEU A 219 7.93 0.36 11.24
N MET A 220 8.17 -0.91 10.97
CA MET A 220 7.23 -1.80 10.27
C MET A 220 6.25 -2.49 11.24
N ASP A 221 6.12 -1.95 12.44
CA ASP A 221 5.24 -2.41 13.50
C ASP A 221 3.77 -2.29 13.10
N ASN A 222 2.97 -3.30 13.46
CA ASN A 222 1.53 -3.26 13.20
C ASN A 222 0.77 -2.31 14.15
N ASN A 223 1.28 -2.12 15.38
CA ASN A 223 0.66 -1.22 16.36
C ASN A 223 1.62 -0.96 17.54
N VAL A 224 2.66 -0.19 17.31
CA VAL A 224 3.73 0.07 18.31
C VAL A 224 3.21 0.64 19.64
N VAL A 225 2.12 1.42 19.61
CA VAL A 225 1.53 2.01 20.83
C VAL A 225 0.89 0.97 21.77
N ALA A 226 0.71 -0.27 21.29
CA ALA A 226 0.20 -1.36 22.12
C ALA A 226 1.31 -2.12 22.87
N SER A 227 2.59 -1.82 22.61
CA SER A 227 3.70 -2.40 23.34
C SER A 227 3.73 -1.89 24.79
N GLU A 228 3.93 -2.80 25.74
CA GLU A 228 4.15 -2.42 27.15
C GLU A 228 5.47 -1.65 27.31
N ASN A 229 6.39 -1.83 26.38
CA ASN A 229 7.69 -1.19 26.36
C ASN A 229 7.71 0.14 25.55
N TYR A 230 6.55 0.68 25.20
CA TYR A 230 6.39 1.84 24.32
C TYR A 230 7.29 3.03 24.69
N LYS A 231 7.38 3.41 25.99
CA LYS A 231 8.21 4.54 26.41
C LYS A 231 9.70 4.32 26.15
N ASN A 232 10.18 3.09 26.36
CA ASN A 232 11.58 2.75 26.09
C ASN A 232 11.85 2.76 24.57
N ILE A 233 10.90 2.30 23.75
CA ILE A 233 10.99 2.37 22.29
C ILE A 233 11.16 3.82 21.85
N ILE A 234 10.34 4.73 22.34
CA ILE A 234 10.47 6.17 22.00
C ILE A 234 11.80 6.74 22.54
N ALA A 235 12.24 6.34 23.73
CA ALA A 235 13.52 6.76 24.27
C ALA A 235 14.68 6.30 23.39
N GLU A 236 14.71 5.03 22.95
CA GLU A 236 15.73 4.53 22.00
C GLU A 236 15.77 5.34 20.70
N ILE A 237 14.60 5.64 20.12
CA ILE A 237 14.50 6.44 18.89
C ILE A 237 15.08 7.84 19.09
N ARG A 238 14.78 8.47 20.23
CA ARG A 238 15.32 9.79 20.60
C ARG A 238 16.85 9.75 20.79
N ASP A 239 17.35 8.73 21.48
CA ASP A 239 18.77 8.56 21.78
C ASP A 239 19.59 8.25 20.51
N LEU A 240 18.97 7.70 19.45
CA LEU A 240 19.54 7.57 18.11
C LEU A 240 19.58 8.89 17.32
N GLY A 241 19.14 10.00 17.94
CA GLY A 241 19.15 11.32 17.33
C GLY A 241 17.99 11.61 16.38
N PHE A 242 16.89 10.85 16.46
CA PHE A 242 15.67 11.14 15.72
C PHE A 242 14.75 12.08 16.50
N ILE A 243 15.28 13.25 16.87
CA ILE A 243 14.57 14.30 17.62
C ILE A 243 13.89 15.30 16.68
N PRO A 244 12.92 16.11 17.13
CA PRO A 244 12.29 17.14 16.31
C PRO A 244 13.34 18.07 15.66
N GLY A 245 13.20 18.30 14.34
CA GLY A 245 14.14 19.13 13.59
C GLY A 245 15.47 18.47 13.24
N ALA A 246 15.70 17.21 13.59
CA ALA A 246 16.94 16.50 13.28
C ALA A 246 17.24 16.48 11.77
N LYS A 247 18.51 16.68 11.42
CA LYS A 247 19.00 16.66 10.03
C LYS A 247 20.17 15.70 9.89
N LEU A 248 20.21 15.02 8.75
CA LEU A 248 21.36 14.23 8.34
C LEU A 248 22.28 15.08 7.48
N HIS A 249 23.56 15.14 7.86
CA HIS A 249 24.62 15.80 7.11
C HIS A 249 25.47 14.76 6.41
N ARG A 250 25.70 14.92 5.11
CA ARG A 250 26.60 14.11 4.31
C ARG A 250 27.60 15.00 3.59
N PRO A 251 28.88 14.60 3.49
CA PRO A 251 29.89 15.40 2.78
C PRO A 251 29.44 15.74 1.35
N GLY A 252 29.53 17.02 0.99
CA GLY A 252 29.21 17.51 -0.35
C GLY A 252 27.70 17.54 -0.71
N LYS A 253 26.79 17.29 0.25
CA LYS A 253 25.34 17.36 0.04
C LYS A 253 24.67 18.30 1.02
N PRO A 254 23.54 18.96 0.63
CA PRO A 254 22.73 19.71 1.57
C PRO A 254 22.25 18.82 2.73
N ALA A 255 22.08 19.43 3.90
CA ALA A 255 21.50 18.74 5.04
C ALA A 255 20.03 18.41 4.77
N VAL A 256 19.65 17.15 4.98
CA VAL A 256 18.27 16.66 4.75
C VAL A 256 17.60 16.35 6.08
N GLN A 257 16.31 16.67 6.20
CA GLN A 257 15.55 16.40 7.42
C GLN A 257 15.38 14.90 7.63
N ARG A 258 15.60 14.43 8.86
CA ARG A 258 15.30 13.05 9.28
C ARG A 258 13.84 12.90 9.65
N ARG A 259 13.31 11.70 9.49
CA ARG A 259 11.93 11.36 9.82
C ARG A 259 11.85 10.01 10.51
N VAL A 260 10.85 9.88 11.37
CA VAL A 260 10.37 8.58 11.88
C VAL A 260 8.99 8.35 11.30
N ASP A 261 8.73 7.17 10.77
CA ASP A 261 7.41 6.78 10.25
C ASP A 261 6.99 5.45 10.88
N PHE A 262 5.86 5.45 11.58
CA PHE A 262 5.19 4.25 12.05
C PHE A 262 4.27 3.75 10.92
N ASN A 263 4.88 3.13 9.94
CA ASN A 263 4.35 2.88 8.61
C ASN A 263 2.93 2.28 8.56
N GLN A 264 2.62 1.32 9.45
CA GLN A 264 1.31 0.67 9.48
C GLN A 264 0.23 1.49 10.21
N GLY A 265 0.61 2.63 10.81
CA GLY A 265 -0.26 3.46 11.61
C GLY A 265 -0.45 2.95 13.03
N VAL A 266 -1.13 3.74 13.85
CA VAL A 266 -1.37 3.47 15.27
C VAL A 266 -2.87 3.49 15.58
N ASP A 267 -3.27 2.76 16.63
CA ASP A 267 -4.67 2.61 17.03
C ASP A 267 -5.18 3.82 17.81
N ALA A 268 -6.08 4.58 17.22
CA ALA A 268 -6.75 5.73 17.84
C ALA A 268 -7.41 5.40 19.20
N ARG A 269 -7.89 4.16 19.39
CA ARG A 269 -8.54 3.71 20.62
C ARG A 269 -7.56 3.54 21.79
N ILE A 270 -6.27 3.46 21.51
CA ILE A 270 -5.21 3.50 22.53
C ILE A 270 -4.84 4.96 22.80
N LEU A 271 -4.57 5.72 21.74
CA LEU A 271 -4.14 7.12 21.84
C LEU A 271 -5.15 8.01 22.58
N CYS A 272 -6.47 7.77 22.38
CA CYS A 272 -7.51 8.58 23.02
C CYS A 272 -7.64 8.37 24.53
N LYS A 273 -7.06 7.30 25.08
CA LYS A 273 -7.16 6.98 26.51
C LYS A 273 -6.21 7.80 27.37
N ASP A 274 -5.03 8.12 26.84
CA ASP A 274 -3.99 8.82 27.58
C ASP A 274 -3.16 9.70 26.63
N PRO A 275 -3.16 11.04 26.83
CA PRO A 275 -2.31 11.96 26.06
C PRO A 275 -0.81 11.66 26.15
N MET A 276 -0.38 10.86 27.13
CA MET A 276 1.02 10.45 27.31
C MET A 276 1.61 9.86 26.03
N TYR A 277 0.86 9.01 25.31
CA TYR A 277 1.35 8.41 24.07
C TYR A 277 1.80 9.46 23.05
N LEU A 278 1.02 10.52 22.89
CA LEU A 278 1.32 11.58 21.91
C LEU A 278 2.36 12.56 22.44
N ARG A 279 2.44 12.79 23.75
CA ARG A 279 3.53 13.56 24.35
C ARG A 279 4.88 12.90 24.14
N GLU A 280 4.97 11.59 24.31
CA GLU A 280 6.18 10.84 24.00
C GLU A 280 6.51 10.91 22.49
N MET A 281 5.54 10.72 21.60
CA MET A 281 5.74 10.85 20.15
C MET A 281 6.24 12.24 19.74
N ALA A 282 5.80 13.29 20.40
CA ALA A 282 6.24 14.66 20.12
C ALA A 282 7.72 14.90 20.45
N THR A 283 8.37 13.99 21.19
CA THR A 283 9.82 14.06 21.48
C THR A 283 10.70 13.50 20.37
N ILE A 284 10.12 12.91 19.33
CA ILE A 284 10.82 12.36 18.15
C ILE A 284 10.36 13.05 16.86
N CYS A 285 11.14 12.95 15.78
CA CYS A 285 10.80 13.56 14.49
C CYS A 285 9.80 12.72 13.68
N ILE A 286 8.67 12.31 14.31
CA ILE A 286 7.62 11.55 13.62
C ILE A 286 6.92 12.42 12.56
N LYS A 287 6.87 11.90 11.31
CA LYS A 287 6.31 12.63 10.17
C LYS A 287 6.07 11.73 8.97
N PRO A 288 4.81 11.55 8.53
CA PRO A 288 3.59 11.96 9.24
C PRO A 288 3.25 11.04 10.41
N LEU A 289 2.49 11.52 11.37
CA LEU A 289 1.85 10.64 12.34
C LEU A 289 0.65 9.96 11.66
N ARG A 290 0.70 8.62 11.55
CA ARG A 290 -0.36 7.82 10.92
C ARG A 290 -1.30 7.25 11.96
N ILE A 291 -2.60 7.55 11.85
CA ILE A 291 -3.62 7.04 12.78
C ILE A 291 -4.70 6.32 11.97
N ALA A 292 -4.96 5.04 12.27
CA ALA A 292 -5.94 4.23 11.54
C ALA A 292 -7.38 4.74 11.74
N PHE A 293 -8.17 4.81 10.64
CA PHE A 293 -9.57 5.20 10.65
C PHE A 293 -10.41 4.30 9.73
N ASP A 294 -10.53 3.01 10.09
CA ASP A 294 -11.05 1.97 9.21
C ASP A 294 -12.58 1.92 9.12
N HIS A 295 -13.32 2.47 10.09
CA HIS A 295 -14.78 2.55 10.08
C HIS A 295 -15.30 3.69 10.97
N ILE A 296 -16.50 4.16 10.68
CA ILE A 296 -17.12 5.32 11.38
C ILE A 296 -17.31 5.09 12.88
N GLY A 297 -17.45 3.85 13.31
CA GLY A 297 -17.62 3.51 14.74
C GLY A 297 -16.41 3.88 15.63
N VAL A 298 -15.22 4.14 15.03
CA VAL A 298 -14.07 4.66 15.78
C VAL A 298 -13.93 6.18 15.68
N ARG A 299 -14.95 6.89 15.20
CA ARG A 299 -14.95 8.36 15.06
C ARG A 299 -14.55 9.09 16.33
N LYS A 300 -15.20 8.80 17.46
CA LYS A 300 -14.92 9.49 18.73
C LYS A 300 -13.48 9.28 19.22
N PRO A 301 -12.95 8.04 19.33
CA PRO A 301 -11.55 7.82 19.64
C PRO A 301 -10.59 8.50 18.66
N TYR A 302 -10.90 8.48 17.36
CA TYR A 302 -10.07 9.09 16.32
C TYR A 302 -10.01 10.61 16.49
N GLU A 303 -11.15 11.27 16.59
CA GLU A 303 -11.24 12.71 16.79
C GLU A 303 -10.49 13.16 18.06
N GLN A 304 -10.65 12.43 19.15
CA GLN A 304 -9.94 12.73 20.40
C GLN A 304 -8.42 12.57 20.25
N ALA A 305 -7.95 11.53 19.57
CA ALA A 305 -6.54 11.32 19.30
C ALA A 305 -5.94 12.45 18.44
N ILE A 306 -6.68 12.93 17.42
CA ILE A 306 -6.26 14.07 16.60
C ILE A 306 -6.15 15.35 17.44
N ARG A 307 -7.11 15.63 18.34
CA ARG A 307 -7.07 16.79 19.24
C ARG A 307 -5.86 16.73 20.18
N TYR A 308 -5.60 15.58 20.77
CA TYR A 308 -4.39 15.39 21.59
C TYR A 308 -3.09 15.55 20.80
N ALA A 309 -3.06 15.07 19.51
CA ALA A 309 -1.90 15.29 18.64
C ALA A 309 -1.66 16.79 18.39
N HIS A 310 -2.72 17.54 18.11
CA HIS A 310 -2.65 19.00 17.94
C HIS A 310 -2.14 19.70 19.22
N GLU A 311 -2.65 19.34 20.40
CA GLU A 311 -2.24 19.91 21.69
C GLU A 311 -0.73 19.76 21.96
N VAL A 312 -0.09 18.71 21.44
CA VAL A 312 1.35 18.46 21.60
C VAL A 312 2.17 18.91 20.38
N GLY A 313 1.57 19.61 19.41
CA GLY A 313 2.24 20.18 18.25
C GLY A 313 2.49 19.21 17.10
N LEU A 314 1.88 18.02 17.11
CA LEU A 314 1.90 17.08 16.00
C LEU A 314 0.81 17.47 14.99
N VAL A 315 1.19 18.24 13.97
CA VAL A 315 0.27 18.87 13.02
C VAL A 315 0.27 18.25 11.62
N GLU A 316 1.26 17.39 11.31
CA GLU A 316 1.31 16.65 10.05
C GLU A 316 0.89 15.20 10.28
N LEU A 317 -0.32 14.88 9.86
CA LEU A 317 -0.96 13.59 10.10
C LEU A 317 -1.42 12.94 8.81
N SER A 318 -1.59 11.64 8.88
CA SER A 318 -2.24 10.89 7.80
C SER A 318 -3.05 9.73 8.35
N ASN A 319 -3.90 9.15 7.52
CA ASN A 319 -4.60 7.93 7.89
C ASN A 319 -4.79 7.00 6.69
N TYR A 320 -4.98 5.74 7.01
CA TYR A 320 -5.52 4.76 6.09
C TYR A 320 -7.02 4.63 6.35
N MET A 321 -7.82 4.68 5.29
CA MET A 321 -9.28 4.53 5.34
C MET A 321 -9.71 3.31 4.56
N LEU A 322 -10.01 2.23 5.25
CA LEU A 322 -10.54 1.03 4.59
C LEU A 322 -11.93 1.31 4.02
N TYR A 323 -12.19 0.89 2.77
CA TYR A 323 -13.52 0.91 2.17
C TYR A 323 -13.79 -0.39 1.40
N ASN A 324 -15.03 -0.64 1.02
CA ASN A 324 -15.45 -1.88 0.38
C ASN A 324 -15.41 -3.10 1.30
N PHE A 325 -15.55 -2.93 2.62
CA PHE A 325 -15.63 -4.02 3.59
C PHE A 325 -17.05 -4.16 4.12
N LYS A 326 -17.33 -3.60 5.28
CA LYS A 326 -18.66 -3.53 5.91
C LYS A 326 -19.22 -2.11 5.94
N ASP A 327 -18.45 -1.18 5.48
CA ASP A 327 -18.78 0.23 5.35
C ASP A 327 -19.69 0.48 4.13
N SER A 328 -20.25 1.68 4.08
CA SER A 328 -20.99 2.20 2.93
C SER A 328 -20.25 3.40 2.30
N PRO A 329 -20.62 3.83 1.08
CA PRO A 329 -20.15 5.10 0.53
C PRO A 329 -20.34 6.28 1.48
N GLU A 330 -21.48 6.34 2.17
CA GLU A 330 -21.75 7.35 3.19
C GLU A 330 -20.74 7.31 4.35
N ASP A 331 -20.45 6.11 4.90
CA ASP A 331 -19.44 5.93 5.97
C ASP A 331 -18.08 6.47 5.51
N LEU A 332 -17.63 6.09 4.30
CA LEU A 332 -16.39 6.59 3.74
C LEU A 332 -16.40 8.12 3.61
N TYR A 333 -17.46 8.69 3.04
CA TYR A 333 -17.60 10.14 2.89
C TYR A 333 -17.51 10.86 4.24
N GLN A 334 -18.24 10.39 5.26
CA GLN A 334 -18.25 10.99 6.58
C GLN A 334 -16.86 10.96 7.25
N ARG A 335 -16.11 9.87 7.07
CA ARG A 335 -14.71 9.78 7.56
C ARG A 335 -13.80 10.76 6.87
N MET A 336 -13.88 10.87 5.55
CA MET A 336 -13.10 11.85 4.78
C MET A 336 -13.47 13.28 5.17
N ARG A 337 -14.76 13.59 5.27
CA ARG A 337 -15.26 14.91 5.64
C ARG A 337 -14.80 15.33 7.04
N LEU A 338 -14.82 14.43 8.01
CA LEU A 338 -14.32 14.70 9.35
C LEU A 338 -12.87 15.21 9.34
N ASN A 339 -12.00 14.63 8.50
CA ASN A 339 -10.62 15.09 8.39
C ASN A 339 -10.52 16.52 7.82
N ILE A 340 -11.38 16.87 6.87
CA ILE A 340 -11.43 18.23 6.33
C ILE A 340 -11.87 19.22 7.42
N ASP A 341 -12.89 18.87 8.20
CA ASP A 341 -13.40 19.70 9.30
C ASP A 341 -12.34 19.88 10.40
N LEU A 342 -11.60 18.82 10.73
CA LEU A 342 -10.50 18.87 11.70
C LEU A 342 -9.31 19.70 11.17
N ASN A 343 -8.96 19.56 9.88
CA ASN A 343 -7.92 20.38 9.27
C ASN A 343 -8.24 21.87 9.38
N THR A 344 -9.49 22.24 9.09
CA THR A 344 -9.94 23.64 9.16
C THR A 344 -10.01 24.15 10.59
N SER A 345 -10.63 23.38 11.50
CA SER A 345 -10.89 23.83 12.87
C SER A 345 -9.63 23.88 13.76
N LEU A 346 -8.65 23.00 13.50
CA LEU A 346 -7.42 22.90 14.29
C LEU A 346 -6.20 23.49 13.58
N ASN A 347 -6.35 23.94 12.33
CA ASN A 347 -5.24 24.39 11.48
C ASN A 347 -4.09 23.37 11.42
N ILE A 348 -4.45 22.12 11.12
CA ILE A 348 -3.53 20.98 10.96
C ILE A 348 -3.60 20.44 9.53
N ARG A 349 -2.76 19.48 9.22
CA ARG A 349 -2.72 18.84 7.91
C ARG A 349 -2.89 17.33 8.05
N ILE A 350 -4.11 16.85 7.83
CA ILE A 350 -4.40 15.42 7.70
C ILE A 350 -4.64 15.13 6.23
N PHE A 351 -3.94 14.15 5.67
CA PHE A 351 -4.26 13.59 4.35
C PHE A 351 -4.59 12.11 4.50
N SER A 352 -5.58 11.68 3.72
CA SER A 352 -6.15 10.34 3.84
C SER A 352 -5.81 9.50 2.64
N PHE A 353 -5.60 8.20 2.88
CA PHE A 353 -5.38 7.19 1.87
C PHE A 353 -6.55 6.20 1.89
N PRO A 354 -7.58 6.37 1.03
CA PRO A 354 -8.63 5.38 0.88
C PRO A 354 -8.07 4.08 0.31
N MET A 355 -8.23 2.98 1.05
CA MET A 355 -7.72 1.67 0.69
C MET A 355 -8.89 0.71 0.43
N ARG A 356 -9.00 0.24 -0.81
CA ARG A 356 -10.02 -0.75 -1.16
C ARG A 356 -9.72 -2.08 -0.47
N TYR A 357 -10.66 -2.55 0.34
CA TYR A 357 -10.57 -3.86 0.95
C TYR A 357 -10.58 -4.96 -0.11
N GLN A 358 -9.69 -5.91 0.09
CA GLN A 358 -9.62 -7.17 -0.63
C GLN A 358 -9.35 -8.28 0.40
N PRO A 359 -10.09 -9.39 0.39
CA PRO A 359 -9.77 -10.53 1.22
C PRO A 359 -8.33 -11.00 1.02
N THR A 360 -7.66 -11.32 2.12
CA THR A 360 -6.24 -11.68 2.12
C THR A 360 -5.93 -13.04 1.48
N ASP A 361 -6.98 -13.80 1.14
CA ASP A 361 -6.96 -15.14 0.57
C ASP A 361 -7.57 -15.22 -0.84
N MET A 362 -7.68 -14.08 -1.54
CA MET A 362 -8.16 -14.01 -2.92
C MET A 362 -7.04 -13.60 -3.89
N LYS A 363 -6.96 -14.31 -5.01
CA LYS A 363 -6.00 -14.06 -6.11
C LYS A 363 -6.36 -12.81 -6.93
N GLU A 364 -7.63 -12.45 -6.98
CA GLU A 364 -8.17 -11.38 -7.82
C GLU A 364 -8.89 -10.31 -7.00
N ARG A 365 -8.92 -9.10 -7.52
CA ARG A 365 -9.62 -7.94 -6.89
C ARG A 365 -11.12 -7.92 -7.22
N THR A 366 -11.80 -9.05 -7.01
CA THR A 366 -13.23 -9.22 -7.35
C THR A 366 -14.18 -9.00 -6.18
N HIS A 367 -13.67 -8.84 -4.97
CA HIS A 367 -14.50 -8.64 -3.79
C HIS A 367 -15.33 -7.34 -3.87
N ILE A 368 -16.62 -7.46 -3.53
CA ILE A 368 -17.55 -6.35 -3.43
C ILE A 368 -18.20 -6.42 -2.04
N GLY A 369 -18.04 -5.37 -1.24
CA GLY A 369 -18.62 -5.25 0.09
C GLY A 369 -20.13 -5.11 0.04
N THR A 370 -20.81 -5.42 1.15
CA THR A 370 -22.28 -5.52 1.25
C THR A 370 -23.01 -4.25 0.78
N HIS A 371 -22.43 -3.07 1.01
CA HIS A 371 -23.02 -1.77 0.66
C HIS A 371 -22.36 -1.11 -0.56
N TRP A 372 -21.52 -1.85 -1.25
CA TRP A 372 -20.83 -1.41 -2.46
C TRP A 372 -21.36 -2.16 -3.67
N ASN A 373 -21.10 -1.64 -4.84
CA ASN A 373 -21.34 -2.30 -6.11
C ASN A 373 -20.14 -2.09 -7.04
N ARG A 374 -20.08 -2.86 -8.14
CA ARG A 374 -18.97 -2.84 -9.06
C ARG A 374 -18.78 -1.46 -9.69
N TYR A 375 -19.87 -0.77 -10.00
CA TYR A 375 -19.81 0.55 -10.63
C TYR A 375 -19.26 1.61 -9.67
N TYR A 376 -19.74 1.66 -8.42
CA TYR A 376 -19.21 2.56 -7.39
C TYR A 376 -17.72 2.35 -7.12
N LEU A 377 -17.28 1.10 -7.07
CA LEU A 377 -15.87 0.79 -6.89
C LEU A 377 -15.03 1.26 -8.06
N ARG A 378 -15.56 1.18 -9.29
CA ARG A 378 -14.90 1.71 -10.48
C ARG A 378 -14.84 3.24 -10.44
N SER A 379 -15.93 3.91 -10.10
CA SER A 379 -15.96 5.37 -9.96
C SER A 379 -15.00 5.87 -8.89
N MET A 380 -14.95 5.21 -7.72
CA MET A 380 -13.95 5.50 -6.69
C MET A 380 -12.51 5.36 -7.22
N GLN A 381 -12.23 4.30 -7.97
CA GLN A 381 -10.91 4.10 -8.58
C GLN A 381 -10.56 5.25 -9.51
N VAL A 382 -11.50 5.71 -10.36
CA VAL A 382 -11.29 6.83 -11.27
C VAL A 382 -11.02 8.13 -10.50
N ILE A 383 -11.84 8.42 -9.47
CA ILE A 383 -11.64 9.61 -8.63
C ILE A 383 -10.26 9.56 -7.94
N LEU A 384 -9.88 8.41 -7.38
CA LEU A 384 -8.59 8.25 -6.72
C LEU A 384 -7.42 8.32 -7.70
N GLN A 385 -7.56 7.85 -8.94
CA GLN A 385 -6.53 8.07 -9.97
C GLN A 385 -6.32 9.57 -10.25
N ALA A 386 -7.41 10.33 -10.38
CA ALA A 386 -7.34 11.78 -10.59
C ALA A 386 -6.74 12.54 -9.39
N THR A 387 -6.85 12.00 -8.19
CA THR A 387 -6.31 12.57 -6.94
C THR A 387 -4.99 11.91 -6.49
N HIS A 388 -4.36 11.10 -7.35
CA HIS A 388 -3.15 10.33 -7.03
C HIS A 388 -3.27 9.44 -5.78
N GLY A 389 -4.46 8.90 -5.50
CA GLY A 389 -4.73 8.03 -4.36
C GLY A 389 -4.87 8.75 -3.01
N ILE A 390 -4.85 10.09 -3.00
CA ILE A 390 -4.83 10.89 -1.78
C ILE A 390 -6.09 11.76 -1.70
N VAL A 391 -6.69 11.84 -0.51
CA VAL A 391 -7.67 12.87 -0.18
C VAL A 391 -6.92 14.04 0.44
N SER A 392 -6.76 15.11 -0.33
CA SER A 392 -6.12 16.34 0.12
C SER A 392 -6.86 16.99 1.28
N GLY A 393 -6.12 17.63 2.19
CA GLY A 393 -6.69 18.39 3.31
C GLY A 393 -7.38 19.70 2.93
N SER A 394 -7.38 20.12 1.65
CA SER A 394 -8.03 21.35 1.16
C SER A 394 -9.55 21.17 1.07
N PRO A 395 -10.36 22.04 1.74
CA PRO A 395 -11.82 21.98 1.66
C PRO A 395 -12.36 22.14 0.23
N ASP A 396 -11.81 23.09 -0.54
CA ASP A 396 -12.27 23.36 -1.91
C ASP A 396 -11.97 22.18 -2.84
N TYR A 397 -10.77 21.60 -2.71
CA TYR A 397 -10.41 20.42 -3.46
C TYR A 397 -11.29 19.23 -3.09
N PHE A 398 -11.53 19.02 -1.79
CA PHE A 398 -12.41 17.96 -1.32
C PHE A 398 -13.83 18.10 -1.87
N LYS A 399 -14.42 19.31 -1.77
CA LYS A 399 -15.72 19.61 -2.32
C LYS A 399 -15.79 19.30 -3.82
N HIS A 400 -14.77 19.70 -4.55
CA HIS A 400 -14.72 19.42 -6.00
C HIS A 400 -14.60 17.91 -6.28
N ALA A 401 -13.73 17.19 -5.57
CA ALA A 401 -13.46 15.79 -5.84
C ALA A 401 -14.56 14.83 -5.34
N PHE A 402 -15.18 15.14 -4.18
CA PHE A 402 -16.09 14.23 -3.48
C PHE A 402 -17.48 14.82 -3.19
N GLY A 403 -17.74 16.07 -3.55
CA GLY A 403 -19.03 16.74 -3.29
C GLY A 403 -19.12 17.43 -1.94
N GLU A 404 -20.18 18.21 -1.75
CA GLU A 404 -20.44 18.97 -0.51
C GLU A 404 -21.11 18.13 0.59
N GLY A 405 -21.75 17.02 0.21
CA GLY A 405 -22.48 16.14 1.09
C GLY A 405 -22.61 14.74 0.55
N VAL A 406 -23.13 13.84 1.37
CA VAL A 406 -23.30 12.40 1.05
C VAL A 406 -24.04 12.20 -0.27
N HIS A 407 -25.18 12.87 -0.47
CA HIS A 407 -25.97 12.71 -1.69
C HIS A 407 -25.20 13.12 -2.95
N GLN A 408 -24.44 14.23 -2.89
CA GLN A 408 -23.61 14.62 -4.03
C GLN A 408 -22.47 13.63 -4.27
N PHE A 409 -21.91 13.06 -3.22
CA PHE A 409 -20.91 12.01 -3.36
C PHE A 409 -21.49 10.76 -4.03
N GLU A 410 -22.67 10.32 -3.62
CA GLU A 410 -23.36 9.19 -4.25
C GLU A 410 -23.71 9.46 -5.72
N ASP A 411 -24.15 10.70 -6.03
CA ASP A 411 -24.38 11.14 -7.41
C ASP A 411 -23.08 11.15 -8.22
N LEU A 412 -21.95 11.56 -7.62
CA LEU A 412 -20.64 11.49 -8.25
C LEU A 412 -20.21 10.03 -8.54
N LEU A 413 -20.51 9.10 -7.65
CA LEU A 413 -20.24 7.69 -7.88
C LEU A 413 -21.08 7.09 -9.03
N LEU A 414 -22.18 7.75 -9.40
CA LEU A 414 -23.01 7.38 -10.54
C LEU A 414 -22.68 8.15 -11.82
N LEU A 415 -21.79 9.13 -11.79
CA LEU A 415 -21.39 9.84 -13.02
C LEU A 415 -20.77 8.88 -14.05
N PRO A 416 -21.02 9.11 -15.34
CA PRO A 416 -20.26 8.48 -16.42
C PRO A 416 -18.76 8.64 -16.23
N GLU A 417 -17.99 7.56 -16.44
CA GLU A 417 -16.54 7.55 -16.23
C GLU A 417 -15.82 8.67 -16.99
N ARG A 418 -16.25 8.94 -18.23
CA ARG A 418 -15.70 10.02 -19.06
C ARG A 418 -15.88 11.40 -18.44
N TYR A 419 -16.94 11.63 -17.66
CA TYR A 419 -17.15 12.89 -16.95
C TYR A 419 -16.24 13.01 -15.73
N LEU A 420 -15.97 11.89 -15.05
CA LEU A 420 -15.02 11.87 -13.94
C LEU A 420 -13.59 12.12 -14.40
N PHE A 421 -13.15 11.50 -15.51
CA PHE A 421 -11.80 11.69 -16.04
C PHE A 421 -11.57 13.07 -16.63
N ASN A 422 -12.58 13.62 -17.32
CA ASN A 422 -12.45 14.87 -18.06
C ASN A 422 -13.30 15.98 -17.43
N ARG A 423 -13.38 16.04 -16.09
CA ARG A 423 -14.29 16.95 -15.36
C ARG A 423 -14.25 18.37 -15.86
N ARG A 424 -13.05 18.93 -16.03
CA ARG A 424 -12.90 20.30 -16.49
C ARG A 424 -13.49 20.54 -17.89
N TRP A 425 -13.38 19.55 -18.78
CA TRP A 425 -14.00 19.63 -20.10
C TRP A 425 -15.51 19.76 -20.00
N TYR A 426 -16.12 18.96 -19.14
CA TYR A 426 -17.57 18.90 -18.97
C TYR A 426 -18.12 19.96 -18.02
N GLU A 427 -17.36 20.46 -17.08
CA GLU A 427 -17.82 21.45 -16.10
C GLU A 427 -17.52 22.90 -16.53
N GLU A 428 -16.47 23.16 -17.31
CA GLU A 428 -16.00 24.53 -17.62
C GLU A 428 -15.82 24.83 -19.10
N LEU A 429 -15.92 23.82 -19.97
CA LEU A 429 -15.59 23.95 -21.40
C LEU A 429 -16.70 23.42 -22.30
N ASP A 430 -16.35 22.97 -23.51
CA ASP A 430 -17.28 22.64 -24.60
C ASP A 430 -18.20 21.43 -24.31
N GLY A 431 -17.88 20.62 -23.30
CA GLY A 431 -18.72 19.50 -22.85
C GLY A 431 -19.86 19.87 -21.90
N GLN A 432 -19.98 21.15 -21.50
CA GLN A 432 -20.94 21.60 -20.50
C GLN A 432 -22.39 21.30 -20.87
N ALA A 433 -22.78 21.54 -22.11
CA ALA A 433 -24.13 21.29 -22.58
C ALA A 433 -24.54 19.81 -22.44
N GLU A 434 -23.63 18.89 -22.72
CA GLU A 434 -23.86 17.45 -22.58
C GLU A 434 -23.99 17.05 -21.10
N LEU A 435 -23.14 17.61 -20.23
CA LEU A 435 -23.25 17.37 -18.79
C LEU A 435 -24.57 17.90 -18.21
N ASP A 436 -25.03 19.05 -18.66
CA ASP A 436 -26.29 19.65 -18.21
C ASP A 436 -27.50 18.80 -18.68
N GLU A 437 -27.47 18.28 -19.90
CA GLU A 437 -28.45 17.34 -20.40
C GLU A 437 -28.46 16.02 -19.58
N TYR A 438 -27.28 15.47 -19.30
CA TYR A 438 -27.16 14.30 -18.40
C TYR A 438 -27.77 14.59 -17.04
N ARG A 439 -27.43 15.71 -16.40
CA ARG A 439 -27.93 16.10 -15.08
C ARG A 439 -29.47 16.24 -15.09
N ALA A 440 -30.02 16.85 -16.11
CA ALA A 440 -31.46 16.98 -16.27
C ALA A 440 -32.17 15.62 -16.37
N ASN A 441 -31.60 14.67 -17.08
CA ASN A 441 -32.11 13.31 -17.17
C ASN A 441 -31.93 12.53 -15.85
N PHE A 442 -30.79 12.68 -15.20
CA PHE A 442 -30.47 12.01 -13.93
C PHE A 442 -31.41 12.43 -12.78
N LEU A 443 -31.76 13.73 -12.70
CA LEU A 443 -32.69 14.26 -11.70
C LEU A 443 -34.13 13.72 -11.86
N ARG A 444 -34.49 13.22 -13.03
CA ARG A 444 -35.81 12.60 -13.30
C ARG A 444 -35.88 11.14 -12.88
N LEU A 445 -34.77 10.51 -12.55
CA LEU A 445 -34.75 9.11 -12.15
C LEU A 445 -35.41 8.93 -10.79
N SER A 446 -36.41 8.04 -10.75
CA SER A 446 -36.99 7.55 -9.50
C SER A 446 -35.97 6.66 -8.74
N PRO A 447 -36.16 6.37 -7.45
CA PRO A 447 -35.31 5.41 -6.73
C PRO A 447 -35.24 4.04 -7.41
N ASN A 448 -36.33 3.57 -8.02
CA ASN A 448 -36.33 2.30 -8.76
C ASN A 448 -35.51 2.38 -10.04
N ASP A 449 -35.58 3.50 -10.77
CA ASP A 449 -34.76 3.73 -11.95
C ASP A 449 -33.28 3.77 -11.61
N ARG A 450 -32.92 4.42 -10.49
CA ARG A 450 -31.51 4.43 -10.00
C ARG A 450 -31.03 3.03 -9.67
N THR A 451 -31.87 2.19 -9.05
CA THR A 451 -31.52 0.79 -8.75
C THR A 451 -31.32 -0.03 -10.03
N GLU A 452 -32.21 0.13 -11.02
CA GLU A 452 -32.06 -0.52 -12.32
C GLU A 452 -30.78 -0.06 -13.02
N LEU A 453 -30.51 1.24 -13.05
CA LEU A 453 -29.30 1.82 -13.64
C LEU A 453 -28.03 1.24 -12.99
N ILE A 454 -27.94 1.22 -11.67
CA ILE A 454 -26.80 0.64 -10.94
C ILE A 454 -26.63 -0.84 -11.28
N THR A 455 -27.71 -1.58 -11.38
CA THR A 455 -27.70 -3.01 -11.71
C THR A 455 -27.10 -3.24 -13.10
N LEU A 456 -27.56 -2.50 -14.11
CA LEU A 456 -27.08 -2.60 -15.48
C LEU A 456 -25.62 -2.19 -15.60
N LEU A 457 -25.23 -1.06 -15.00
CA LEU A 457 -23.85 -0.59 -15.02
C LEU A 457 -22.89 -1.55 -14.30
N SER A 458 -23.34 -2.18 -13.21
CA SER A 458 -22.52 -3.13 -12.44
C SER A 458 -22.34 -4.48 -13.17
N ALA A 459 -23.28 -4.86 -14.03
CA ALA A 459 -23.25 -6.10 -14.80
C ALA A 459 -22.41 -6.00 -16.08
N SER A 460 -22.03 -4.79 -16.51
CA SER A 460 -21.38 -4.52 -17.79
C SER A 460 -20.02 -3.82 -17.64
N SER A 461 -19.30 -3.68 -18.72
CA SER A 461 -18.03 -2.93 -18.76
C SER A 461 -18.26 -1.52 -19.32
N PRO A 462 -17.37 -0.55 -19.06
CA PRO A 462 -17.47 0.81 -19.61
C PRO A 462 -17.65 0.85 -21.14
N SER A 463 -17.03 -0.06 -21.85
CA SER A 463 -17.14 -0.15 -23.33
C SER A 463 -18.52 -0.63 -23.81
N THR A 464 -19.32 -1.26 -22.94
CA THR A 464 -20.62 -1.84 -23.29
C THR A 464 -21.79 -1.13 -22.60
N HIS A 465 -21.56 -0.17 -21.70
CA HIS A 465 -22.63 0.51 -20.95
C HIS A 465 -23.70 1.10 -21.86
N GLY A 466 -23.32 1.81 -22.93
CA GLY A 466 -24.28 2.40 -23.87
C GLY A 466 -25.18 1.34 -24.56
N ALA A 467 -24.67 0.16 -24.83
CA ALA A 467 -25.42 -0.92 -25.46
C ALA A 467 -26.46 -1.57 -24.52
N MET A 468 -26.36 -1.33 -23.19
CA MET A 468 -27.32 -1.86 -22.21
C MET A 468 -28.69 -1.21 -22.27
N ALA A 469 -28.86 -0.13 -23.03
CA ALA A 469 -30.14 0.57 -23.19
C ALA A 469 -31.26 -0.37 -23.68
N SER A 470 -30.95 -1.38 -24.50
CA SER A 470 -31.91 -2.38 -24.95
C SER A 470 -32.42 -3.33 -23.85
N GLN A 471 -31.66 -3.45 -22.77
CA GLN A 471 -32.00 -4.31 -21.62
C GLN A 471 -32.74 -3.55 -20.52
N ALA A 472 -32.79 -2.22 -20.60
CA ALA A 472 -33.48 -1.42 -19.61
C ALA A 472 -35.01 -1.55 -19.76
N THR A 473 -35.71 -1.77 -18.64
CA THR A 473 -37.15 -1.79 -18.58
C THR A 473 -37.74 -0.39 -18.46
N SER A 474 -37.11 0.47 -17.67
CA SER A 474 -37.52 1.87 -17.51
C SER A 474 -37.17 2.70 -18.74
N HIS A 475 -38.11 3.55 -19.15
CA HIS A 475 -37.88 4.53 -20.20
C HIS A 475 -36.84 5.57 -19.81
N ALA A 476 -36.84 6.04 -18.55
CA ALA A 476 -35.87 6.98 -18.05
C ALA A 476 -34.42 6.41 -18.06
N VAL A 477 -34.29 5.12 -17.67
CA VAL A 477 -32.99 4.42 -17.71
C VAL A 477 -32.50 4.22 -19.13
N ARG A 478 -33.39 3.90 -20.08
CA ARG A 478 -33.01 3.84 -21.52
C ARG A 478 -32.45 5.15 -22.04
N HIS A 479 -33.02 6.27 -21.61
CA HIS A 479 -32.58 7.60 -22.06
C HIS A 479 -31.25 8.03 -21.48
N ILE A 480 -30.90 7.62 -20.26
CA ILE A 480 -29.66 8.03 -19.61
C ILE A 480 -28.46 7.14 -19.97
N LEU A 481 -28.67 5.86 -20.26
CA LEU A 481 -27.59 4.90 -20.55
C LEU A 481 -26.65 5.31 -21.70
N PRO A 482 -27.07 5.98 -22.78
CA PRO A 482 -26.15 6.45 -23.82
C PRO A 482 -25.04 7.36 -23.32
N PHE A 483 -25.29 8.14 -22.25
CA PHE A 483 -24.26 8.99 -21.64
C PHE A 483 -23.12 8.19 -21.00
N TYR A 484 -23.33 6.93 -20.69
CA TYR A 484 -22.33 6.04 -20.08
C TYR A 484 -21.40 5.36 -21.10
N GLN A 485 -21.63 5.61 -22.39
CA GLN A 485 -20.75 5.07 -23.42
C GLN A 485 -19.34 5.65 -23.28
N ALA A 486 -18.34 4.80 -23.34
CA ALA A 486 -16.95 5.22 -23.35
C ALA A 486 -16.63 6.05 -24.60
N LEU A 487 -15.79 7.05 -24.45
CA LEU A 487 -15.26 7.81 -25.58
C LEU A 487 -14.41 6.91 -26.49
N SER A 488 -14.43 7.18 -27.77
CA SER A 488 -13.42 6.61 -28.65
C SER A 488 -12.04 7.18 -28.33
N LYS A 489 -10.97 6.42 -28.58
CA LYS A 489 -9.59 6.92 -28.38
C LYS A 489 -9.29 8.22 -29.11
N PRO A 490 -9.76 8.44 -30.37
CA PRO A 490 -9.60 9.70 -31.06
C PRO A 490 -10.31 10.87 -30.38
N ASP A 491 -11.55 10.66 -29.90
CA ASP A 491 -12.32 11.72 -29.23
C ASP A 491 -11.69 12.11 -27.91
N GLU A 492 -11.25 11.13 -27.13
CA GLU A 492 -10.51 11.35 -25.89
C GLU A 492 -9.22 12.14 -26.13
N ALA A 493 -8.44 11.75 -27.13
CA ALA A 493 -7.22 12.46 -27.51
C ALA A 493 -7.50 13.90 -27.95
N GLN A 494 -8.61 14.15 -28.65
CA GLN A 494 -9.01 15.50 -29.07
C GLN A 494 -9.39 16.37 -27.86
N ILE A 495 -10.15 15.83 -26.88
CA ILE A 495 -10.48 16.52 -25.63
C ILE A 495 -9.20 16.95 -24.91
N TRP A 496 -8.26 16.01 -24.72
CA TRP A 496 -6.98 16.28 -24.07
C TRP A 496 -6.15 17.33 -24.79
N LYS A 497 -6.10 17.27 -26.12
CA LYS A 497 -5.39 18.27 -26.96
C LYS A 497 -5.99 19.66 -26.78
N THR A 498 -7.31 19.78 -26.81
CA THR A 498 -8.02 21.07 -26.66
C THR A 498 -7.85 21.63 -25.25
N MET A 499 -7.96 20.77 -24.20
CA MET A 499 -7.71 21.19 -22.83
C MET A 499 -6.29 21.72 -22.64
N LYS A 500 -5.29 21.01 -23.18
CA LYS A 500 -3.88 21.42 -23.11
C LYS A 500 -3.64 22.76 -23.80
N GLN A 501 -4.22 22.98 -24.97
CA GLN A 501 -4.11 24.24 -25.71
C GLN A 501 -4.71 25.41 -24.93
N ARG A 502 -5.92 25.25 -24.37
CA ARG A 502 -6.57 26.28 -23.56
C ARG A 502 -5.85 26.61 -22.25
N HIS A 503 -5.15 25.63 -21.66
CA HIS A 503 -4.27 25.89 -20.51
C HIS A 503 -3.09 26.78 -20.89
N LEU A 504 -2.46 26.52 -22.03
CA LEU A 504 -1.36 27.33 -22.52
C LEU A 504 -1.82 28.77 -22.84
N GLU A 505 -2.99 28.95 -23.44
CA GLU A 505 -3.57 30.25 -23.75
C GLU A 505 -3.89 31.09 -22.50
N LYS A 506 -4.24 30.45 -21.38
CA LYS A 506 -4.53 31.11 -20.10
C LYS A 506 -3.29 31.34 -19.23
N GLY A 507 -2.09 30.96 -19.71
CA GLY A 507 -0.84 31.07 -18.94
C GLY A 507 -0.82 30.18 -17.67
N ILE A 508 -1.72 29.22 -17.59
CA ILE A 508 -1.73 28.23 -16.51
C ILE A 508 -0.61 27.23 -16.81
N ILE A 509 0.52 27.44 -16.17
CA ILE A 509 1.56 26.44 -16.11
C ILE A 509 0.94 25.27 -15.35
N ILE A 510 0.69 24.15 -16.05
CA ILE A 510 0.45 22.87 -15.36
C ILE A 510 1.75 22.66 -14.59
N PRO A 511 1.76 22.69 -13.25
CA PRO A 511 2.97 22.34 -12.53
C PRO A 511 3.36 20.96 -13.03
N HIS A 512 4.51 20.88 -13.69
CA HIS A 512 5.18 19.60 -13.86
C HIS A 512 5.62 19.27 -12.44
N ILE A 513 4.74 18.61 -11.69
CA ILE A 513 5.14 18.02 -10.42
C ILE A 513 6.16 16.98 -10.85
N PRO A 514 7.44 17.14 -10.47
CA PRO A 514 8.46 16.16 -10.79
C PRO A 514 7.95 14.80 -10.33
N ALA A 515 8.11 13.78 -11.14
CA ALA A 515 7.71 12.41 -10.78
C ALA A 515 8.25 12.02 -9.39
N ASP A 516 9.35 12.61 -9.00
CA ASP A 516 10.05 12.42 -7.73
C ASP A 516 9.31 12.97 -6.50
N GLU A 517 8.54 14.07 -6.64
CA GLU A 517 7.70 14.59 -5.55
C GLU A 517 6.36 13.85 -5.43
N LEU A 518 5.85 13.30 -6.55
CA LEU A 518 4.66 12.43 -6.55
C LEU A 518 4.96 11.05 -5.96
N VAL A 519 6.20 10.60 -6.07
CA VAL A 519 6.67 9.29 -5.61
C VAL A 519 6.85 9.24 -4.09
N GLU A 520 7.04 10.36 -3.40
CA GLU A 520 7.19 10.33 -1.93
C GLU A 520 5.91 9.85 -1.20
N ASP A 521 4.72 10.04 -1.79
CA ASP A 521 3.45 9.58 -1.20
C ASP A 521 2.62 8.62 -2.11
N ALA A 522 2.99 8.47 -3.38
CA ALA A 522 2.19 7.74 -4.38
C ALA A 522 2.41 6.22 -4.44
N GLY A 523 3.19 5.64 -3.55
CA GLY A 523 3.39 4.17 -3.46
C GLY A 523 2.12 3.34 -3.23
N LEU A 524 0.96 4.01 -3.14
CA LEU A 524 -0.36 3.39 -3.02
C LEU A 524 -1.20 3.50 -4.31
N SER A 525 -0.84 4.35 -5.29
CA SER A 525 -1.68 4.56 -6.47
C SER A 525 -1.64 3.39 -7.45
N GLU A 526 -0.56 2.61 -7.49
CA GLU A 526 -0.47 1.44 -8.38
C GLU A 526 -0.96 0.13 -7.74
N ALA A 527 -1.22 0.12 -6.43
CA ALA A 527 -2.00 -0.96 -5.80
C ALA A 527 -3.49 -0.92 -6.17
N ILE A 528 -3.92 0.05 -6.99
CA ILE A 528 -5.32 0.25 -7.40
C ILE A 528 -5.54 -0.12 -8.89
N GLY A 529 -4.49 -0.47 -9.64
CA GLY A 529 -4.56 -0.90 -11.04
C GLY A 529 -5.14 -2.29 -11.26
#